data_3ed6eedbcd0ea5ba9d78d156ecacbf3f
#
_entry.id   3ed6eedbcd0ea5ba9d78d156ecacbf3f
#
_cell.length_a   1.000
_cell.length_b   1.000
_cell.length_c   1.000
_cell.angle_alpha   90.00
_cell.angle_beta   90.00
_cell.angle_gamma   90.00
#
_symmetry.space_group_name_H-M   'P 1'
#
loop_
_entity.id
_entity.type
_entity.pdbx_description
1 polymer ?
#
loop_
_entity_poly.entity_id
_entity_poly.type
_entity_poly.pdbx_seq_one_letter_code
_entity_poly.pdbx_strand_id
1 'polypeptide(L)'
;TLADPELPRGFTWVAWDEAAIDRHAHVKYESFRDELDSRIFPCLGDLFGCQRLMTEITTQSSFLPQTTWIISQVDNEGNPVTDCATIQGLRQSTRNGAVQNVGVIPQCRGLGLGRALIQKSLDGFQQSRMNKVSLEVTADNHAAVGLYHTVGFVIVRSMYRAVEESKLQAY
;
A
#
# COMPACT_ATOMS: atom_id res chain seq x y z
N THR A 1 -12.45 -3.73 -19.42
CA THR A 1 -11.69 -4.17 -18.24
C THR A 1 -10.34 -4.60 -18.77
N LEU A 2 -9.28 -3.97 -18.31
CA LEU A 2 -7.93 -4.42 -18.61
C LEU A 2 -7.75 -5.80 -17.94
N ALA A 3 -6.93 -6.67 -18.55
CA ALA A 3 -6.59 -7.93 -17.90
C ALA A 3 -5.85 -7.65 -16.59
N ASP A 4 -6.08 -8.47 -15.57
CA ASP A 4 -5.36 -8.34 -14.31
C ASP A 4 -3.86 -8.36 -14.55
N PRO A 5 -3.08 -7.55 -13.82
CA PRO A 5 -1.62 -7.62 -13.89
C PRO A 5 -1.17 -9.04 -13.54
N GLU A 6 -0.28 -9.60 -14.37
CA GLU A 6 0.27 -10.92 -14.12
C GLU A 6 1.14 -10.91 -12.86
N LEU A 7 0.90 -11.86 -11.97
CA LEU A 7 1.73 -12.09 -10.79
C LEU A 7 2.83 -13.12 -11.12
N PRO A 8 3.97 -13.06 -10.45
CA PRO A 8 4.95 -14.12 -10.49
C PRO A 8 4.34 -15.47 -10.09
N ARG A 9 4.90 -16.57 -10.60
CA ARG A 9 4.47 -17.92 -10.21
C ARG A 9 4.55 -18.09 -8.69
N GLY A 10 3.53 -18.69 -8.09
CA GLY A 10 3.46 -18.93 -6.65
C GLY A 10 2.82 -17.76 -5.87
N PHE A 11 2.22 -16.79 -6.54
CA PHE A 11 1.47 -15.70 -5.90
C PHE A 11 0.04 -15.64 -6.41
N THR A 12 -0.86 -15.13 -5.56
CA THR A 12 -2.28 -14.95 -5.90
C THR A 12 -2.81 -13.60 -5.37
N TRP A 13 -3.87 -13.12 -6.00
CA TRP A 13 -4.63 -11.96 -5.54
C TRP A 13 -5.59 -12.35 -4.43
N VAL A 14 -5.67 -11.52 -3.40
CA VAL A 14 -6.69 -11.58 -2.35
C VAL A 14 -7.46 -10.26 -2.37
N ALA A 15 -8.73 -10.34 -2.72
CA ALA A 15 -9.63 -9.19 -2.73
C ALA A 15 -9.91 -8.72 -1.30
N TRP A 16 -10.34 -7.47 -1.17
CA TRP A 16 -10.79 -6.92 0.09
C TRP A 16 -11.97 -7.72 0.68
N ASP A 17 -11.85 -8.01 1.95
CA ASP A 17 -12.89 -8.56 2.82
C ASP A 17 -12.71 -7.94 4.21
N GLU A 18 -13.81 -7.67 4.94
CA GLU A 18 -13.72 -7.11 6.30
C GLU A 18 -12.93 -8.00 7.25
N ALA A 19 -13.01 -9.33 7.09
CA ALA A 19 -12.22 -10.27 7.86
C ALA A 19 -10.71 -10.19 7.57
N ALA A 20 -10.30 -9.52 6.49
CA ALA A 20 -8.89 -9.33 6.11
C ALA A 20 -8.24 -8.08 6.72
N ILE A 21 -8.93 -7.28 7.54
CA ILE A 21 -8.37 -6.06 8.16
C ILE A 21 -7.04 -6.35 8.84
N ASP A 22 -6.98 -7.38 9.70
CA ASP A 22 -5.76 -7.73 10.43
C ASP A 22 -4.65 -8.23 9.50
N ARG A 23 -4.98 -8.91 8.41
CA ARG A 23 -4.03 -9.33 7.38
C ARG A 23 -3.39 -8.12 6.71
N HIS A 24 -4.19 -7.13 6.29
CA HIS A 24 -3.68 -5.87 5.74
C HIS A 24 -2.80 -5.12 6.73
N ALA A 25 -3.21 -5.04 8.00
CA ALA A 25 -2.45 -4.38 9.06
C ALA A 25 -1.10 -5.06 9.30
N HIS A 26 -1.08 -6.39 9.32
CA HIS A 26 0.13 -7.17 9.52
C HIS A 26 1.14 -6.99 8.37
N VAL A 27 0.69 -7.10 7.12
CA VAL A 27 1.55 -6.83 5.96
C VAL A 27 2.08 -5.40 5.96
N LYS A 28 1.25 -4.43 6.34
CA LYS A 28 1.64 -3.03 6.47
C LYS A 28 2.75 -2.87 7.50
N TYR A 29 2.55 -3.41 8.70
CA TYR A 29 3.56 -3.39 9.76
C TYR A 29 4.88 -4.02 9.29
N GLU A 30 4.86 -5.23 8.74
CA GLU A 30 6.06 -5.91 8.25
C GLU A 30 6.75 -5.16 7.09
N SER A 31 5.99 -4.41 6.30
CA SER A 31 6.54 -3.62 5.19
C SER A 31 7.23 -2.34 5.62
N PHE A 32 6.82 -1.73 6.73
CA PHE A 32 7.23 -0.36 7.08
C PHE A 32 7.97 -0.22 8.41
N ARG A 33 7.91 -1.19 9.32
CA ARG A 33 8.45 -1.07 10.69
C ARG A 33 9.91 -0.64 10.77
N ASP A 34 10.74 -1.04 9.81
CA ASP A 34 12.16 -0.75 9.76
C ASP A 34 12.51 0.33 8.70
N GLU A 35 11.50 0.96 8.09
CA GLU A 35 11.66 1.93 7.02
C GLU A 35 11.61 3.38 7.54
N LEU A 36 12.10 4.31 6.72
CA LEU A 36 12.03 5.74 7.01
C LEU A 36 10.60 6.23 7.26
N ASP A 37 9.64 5.65 6.56
CA ASP A 37 8.22 5.99 6.69
C ASP A 37 7.69 5.78 8.11
N SER A 38 8.18 4.78 8.86
CA SER A 38 7.78 4.55 10.26
C SER A 38 8.28 5.64 11.22
N ARG A 39 9.35 6.36 10.85
CA ARG A 39 9.85 7.52 11.62
C ARG A 39 9.03 8.77 11.37
N ILE A 40 8.48 8.90 10.17
CA ILE A 40 7.63 10.04 9.77
C ILE A 40 6.18 9.79 10.21
N PHE A 41 5.74 8.55 10.12
CA PHE A 41 4.40 8.08 10.48
C PHE A 41 4.49 6.97 11.54
N PRO A 42 4.60 7.31 12.84
CA PRO A 42 4.83 6.30 13.90
C PRO A 42 3.84 5.14 13.93
N CYS A 43 2.61 5.35 13.44
CA CYS A 43 1.60 4.29 13.32
C CYS A 43 2.03 3.14 12.40
N LEU A 44 2.99 3.35 11.50
CA LEU A 44 3.52 2.29 10.61
C LEU A 44 4.61 1.44 11.28
N GLY A 45 5.20 1.92 12.37
CA GLY A 45 6.23 1.21 13.14
C GLY A 45 5.68 0.29 14.24
N ASP A 46 4.36 0.23 14.41
CA ASP A 46 3.66 -0.49 15.47
C ASP A 46 2.44 -1.23 14.91
N LEU A 47 2.29 -2.50 15.27
CA LEU A 47 1.18 -3.33 14.75
C LEU A 47 -0.19 -2.77 15.15
N PHE A 48 -0.36 -2.32 16.40
CA PHE A 48 -1.60 -1.66 16.85
C PHE A 48 -1.87 -0.38 16.07
N GLY A 49 -0.82 0.39 15.76
CA GLY A 49 -0.91 1.58 14.90
C GLY A 49 -1.41 1.22 13.51
N CYS A 50 -0.88 0.17 12.91
CA CYS A 50 -1.33 -0.33 11.61
C CYS A 50 -2.78 -0.85 11.64
N GLN A 51 -3.20 -1.53 12.70
CA GLN A 51 -4.59 -1.99 12.87
C GLN A 51 -5.56 -0.80 12.99
N ARG A 52 -5.24 0.19 13.81
CA ARG A 52 -6.04 1.43 13.91
C ARG A 52 -6.12 2.15 12.57
N LEU A 53 -4.99 2.29 11.87
CA LEU A 53 -4.95 2.93 10.56
C LEU A 53 -5.82 2.18 9.54
N MET A 54 -5.79 0.85 9.53
CA MET A 54 -6.66 0.07 8.65
C MET A 54 -8.13 0.27 9.01
N THR A 55 -8.50 0.25 10.29
CA THR A 55 -9.87 0.54 10.74
C THR A 55 -10.29 1.95 10.32
N GLU A 56 -9.45 2.97 10.53
CA GLU A 56 -9.72 4.34 10.13
C GLU A 56 -9.93 4.48 8.60
N ILE A 57 -9.12 3.79 7.79
CA ILE A 57 -9.24 3.79 6.33
C ILE A 57 -10.58 3.15 5.91
N THR A 58 -10.89 1.98 6.44
CA THR A 58 -12.01 1.15 5.96
C THR A 58 -13.38 1.59 6.47
N THR A 59 -13.42 2.34 7.57
CA THR A 59 -14.68 2.93 8.09
C THR A 59 -15.06 4.26 7.44
N GLN A 60 -14.18 4.85 6.63
CA GLN A 60 -14.51 6.08 5.90
C GLN A 60 -15.50 5.79 4.76
N SER A 61 -16.48 6.65 4.56
CA SER A 61 -17.39 6.60 3.39
C SER A 61 -16.67 6.76 2.05
N SER A 62 -15.43 7.25 2.07
CA SER A 62 -14.54 7.40 0.93
C SER A 62 -13.75 6.12 0.59
N PHE A 63 -13.83 5.08 1.41
CA PHE A 63 -13.13 3.82 1.16
C PHE A 63 -13.61 3.14 -0.13
N LEU A 64 -12.67 2.61 -0.90
CA LEU A 64 -12.93 1.93 -2.17
C LEU A 64 -12.43 0.47 -2.11
N PRO A 65 -13.28 -0.49 -1.76
CA PRO A 65 -12.90 -1.91 -1.65
C PRO A 65 -12.20 -2.45 -2.91
N GLN A 66 -12.67 -2.08 -4.10
CA GLN A 66 -12.13 -2.53 -5.38
C GLN A 66 -10.72 -1.99 -5.71
N THR A 67 -10.20 -1.07 -4.90
CA THR A 67 -8.82 -0.57 -5.01
C THR A 67 -7.90 -1.14 -3.95
N THR A 68 -8.43 -2.05 -3.10
CA THR A 68 -7.77 -2.56 -1.91
C THR A 68 -7.50 -4.05 -2.07
N TRP A 69 -6.22 -4.44 -2.02
CA TRP A 69 -5.77 -5.77 -2.37
C TRP A 69 -4.63 -6.24 -1.47
N ILE A 70 -4.56 -7.55 -1.26
CA ILE A 70 -3.36 -8.25 -0.80
C ILE A 70 -2.84 -9.12 -1.95
N ILE A 71 -1.52 -9.31 -2.00
CA ILE A 71 -0.88 -10.38 -2.76
C ILE A 71 -0.32 -11.36 -1.75
N SER A 72 -0.71 -12.62 -1.89
CA SER A 72 -0.24 -13.72 -1.02
C SER A 72 0.56 -14.73 -1.81
N GLN A 73 1.59 -15.27 -1.19
CA GLN A 73 2.26 -16.48 -1.64
C GLN A 73 1.34 -17.66 -1.41
N VAL A 74 1.34 -18.63 -2.33
CA VAL A 74 0.50 -19.82 -2.24
C VAL A 74 1.34 -21.09 -2.04
N ASP A 75 0.73 -22.09 -1.42
CA ASP A 75 1.27 -23.45 -1.34
C ASP A 75 1.13 -24.20 -2.67
N ASN A 76 1.52 -25.49 -2.68
CA ASN A 76 1.43 -26.35 -3.86
C ASN A 76 -0.02 -26.62 -4.31
N GLU A 77 -0.99 -26.40 -3.42
CA GLU A 77 -2.42 -26.60 -3.68
C GLU A 77 -3.09 -25.27 -4.16
N GLY A 78 -2.34 -24.15 -4.14
CA GLY A 78 -2.83 -22.82 -4.53
C GLY A 78 -3.50 -22.05 -3.41
N ASN A 79 -3.41 -22.51 -2.15
CA ASN A 79 -3.98 -21.77 -1.02
C ASN A 79 -3.03 -20.66 -0.55
N PRO A 80 -3.54 -19.46 -0.21
CA PRO A 80 -2.72 -18.39 0.37
C PRO A 80 -2.11 -18.82 1.71
N VAL A 81 -0.78 -18.69 1.84
CA VAL A 81 -0.04 -19.09 3.05
C VAL A 81 0.72 -17.91 3.69
N THR A 82 1.17 -16.95 2.90
CA THR A 82 1.91 -15.78 3.41
C THR A 82 1.47 -14.54 2.66
N ASP A 83 1.00 -13.55 3.39
CA ASP A 83 0.67 -12.25 2.81
C ASP A 83 1.93 -11.42 2.58
N CYS A 84 2.19 -11.04 1.34
CA CYS A 84 3.46 -10.45 0.92
C CYS A 84 3.38 -8.97 0.58
N ALA A 85 2.21 -8.49 0.16
CA ALA A 85 2.05 -7.10 -0.26
C ALA A 85 0.62 -6.61 -0.07
N THR A 86 0.46 -5.30 0.16
CA THR A 86 -0.85 -4.67 0.44
C THR A 86 -0.96 -3.29 -0.19
N ILE A 87 -2.17 -2.89 -0.60
CA ILE A 87 -2.51 -1.57 -1.09
C ILE A 87 -3.92 -1.18 -0.64
N GLN A 88 -4.15 0.11 -0.35
CA GLN A 88 -5.47 0.67 -0.06
C GLN A 88 -5.69 1.94 -0.87
N GLY A 89 -6.95 2.16 -1.25
CA GLY A 89 -7.35 3.37 -1.95
C GLY A 89 -8.61 4.01 -1.40
N LEU A 90 -8.64 5.34 -1.47
CA LEU A 90 -9.74 6.19 -1.03
C LEU A 90 -10.19 7.12 -2.16
N ARG A 91 -11.44 7.50 -2.13
CA ARG A 91 -11.98 8.61 -2.92
C ARG A 91 -11.61 9.92 -2.26
N GLN A 92 -10.93 10.81 -2.96
CA GLN A 92 -10.66 12.18 -2.49
C GLN A 92 -11.74 13.17 -2.94
N SER A 93 -12.30 12.98 -4.11
CA SER A 93 -13.39 13.79 -4.66
C SER A 93 -14.21 12.98 -5.66
N THR A 94 -15.15 13.60 -6.33
CA THR A 94 -16.01 12.93 -7.33
C THR A 94 -15.22 12.18 -8.40
N ARG A 95 -14.04 12.69 -8.79
CA ARG A 95 -13.23 12.12 -9.89
C ARG A 95 -11.76 11.85 -9.52
N ASN A 96 -11.38 12.10 -8.28
CA ASN A 96 -10.01 11.90 -7.82
C ASN A 96 -9.95 10.82 -6.75
N GLY A 97 -9.02 9.89 -6.92
CA GLY A 97 -8.67 8.88 -5.94
C GLY A 97 -7.32 9.15 -5.30
N ALA A 98 -7.06 8.49 -4.19
CA ALA A 98 -5.77 8.47 -3.53
C ALA A 98 -5.39 7.07 -3.09
N VAL A 99 -4.18 6.65 -3.42
CA VAL A 99 -3.54 5.49 -2.82
C VAL A 99 -3.02 5.91 -1.44
N GLN A 100 -3.38 5.15 -0.41
CA GLN A 100 -2.99 5.44 0.97
C GLN A 100 -1.64 4.85 1.33
N ASN A 101 -1.47 3.56 1.10
CA ASN A 101 -0.22 2.87 1.38
C ASN A 101 -0.01 1.77 0.34
N VAL A 102 1.23 1.60 -0.08
CA VAL A 102 1.69 0.44 -0.86
C VAL A 102 2.83 -0.18 -0.08
N GLY A 103 2.64 -1.37 0.42
CA GLY A 103 3.64 -2.10 1.21
C GLY A 103 3.98 -3.44 0.57
N VAL A 104 5.26 -3.79 0.58
CA VAL A 104 5.78 -5.11 0.22
C VAL A 104 6.74 -5.53 1.31
N ILE A 105 6.51 -6.69 1.93
CA ILE A 105 7.41 -7.21 2.97
C ILE A 105 8.82 -7.42 2.40
N PRO A 106 9.89 -7.21 3.20
CA PRO A 106 11.27 -7.26 2.72
C PRO A 106 11.61 -8.49 1.91
N GLN A 107 11.14 -9.67 2.32
CA GLN A 107 11.44 -10.97 1.69
C GLN A 107 10.84 -11.13 0.28
N CYS A 108 9.82 -10.32 -0.06
CA CYS A 108 9.11 -10.40 -1.34
C CYS A 108 9.39 -9.18 -2.25
N ARG A 109 10.35 -8.32 -1.89
CA ARG A 109 10.76 -7.17 -2.72
C ARG A 109 11.51 -7.62 -3.98
N GLY A 110 11.51 -6.76 -4.98
CA GLY A 110 12.20 -7.04 -6.25
C GLY A 110 11.46 -8.00 -7.19
N LEU A 111 10.31 -8.55 -6.78
CA LEU A 111 9.50 -9.50 -7.56
C LEU A 111 8.39 -8.81 -8.40
N GLY A 112 8.36 -7.49 -8.43
CA GLY A 112 7.34 -6.74 -9.20
C GLY A 112 5.97 -6.61 -8.50
N LEU A 113 5.81 -7.11 -7.27
CA LEU A 113 4.52 -7.11 -6.55
C LEU A 113 3.96 -5.71 -6.32
N GLY A 114 4.81 -4.74 -5.96
CA GLY A 114 4.40 -3.35 -5.79
C GLY A 114 3.83 -2.74 -7.06
N ARG A 115 4.45 -3.01 -8.23
CA ARG A 115 3.95 -2.57 -9.53
C ARG A 115 2.60 -3.20 -9.85
N ALA A 116 2.47 -4.50 -9.63
CA ALA A 116 1.21 -5.22 -9.85
C ALA A 116 0.09 -4.67 -8.98
N LEU A 117 0.35 -4.41 -7.67
CA LEU A 117 -0.63 -3.78 -6.76
C LEU A 117 -1.10 -2.42 -7.27
N ILE A 118 -0.18 -1.55 -7.70
CA ILE A 118 -0.55 -0.21 -8.19
C ILE A 118 -1.42 -0.34 -9.43
N GLN A 119 -1.03 -1.16 -10.41
CA GLN A 119 -1.81 -1.38 -11.63
C GLN A 119 -3.21 -1.91 -11.31
N LYS A 120 -3.32 -2.93 -10.46
CA LYS A 120 -4.61 -3.49 -10.02
C LYS A 120 -5.48 -2.45 -9.31
N SER A 121 -4.90 -1.63 -8.44
CA SER A 121 -5.61 -0.55 -7.76
C SER A 121 -6.05 0.54 -8.73
N LEU A 122 -5.23 0.92 -9.72
CA LEU A 122 -5.61 1.88 -10.76
C LEU A 122 -6.81 1.40 -11.57
N ASP A 123 -6.90 0.09 -11.89
CA ASP A 123 -8.08 -0.49 -12.53
C ASP A 123 -9.32 -0.34 -11.65
N GLY A 124 -9.21 -0.58 -10.35
CA GLY A 124 -10.29 -0.35 -9.38
C GLY A 124 -10.74 1.12 -9.32
N PHE A 125 -9.79 2.05 -9.36
CA PHE A 125 -10.11 3.49 -9.46
C PHE A 125 -10.83 3.83 -10.77
N GLN A 126 -10.40 3.27 -11.88
CA GLN A 126 -11.05 3.48 -13.19
C GLN A 126 -12.49 2.93 -13.18
N GLN A 127 -12.72 1.74 -12.63
CA GLN A 127 -14.04 1.15 -12.44
C GLN A 127 -14.94 2.05 -11.56
N SER A 128 -14.35 2.75 -10.60
CA SER A 128 -15.02 3.74 -9.74
C SER A 128 -15.19 5.12 -10.40
N ARG A 129 -14.91 5.23 -11.71
CA ARG A 129 -14.99 6.47 -12.51
C ARG A 129 -14.06 7.59 -12.02
N MET A 130 -12.91 7.23 -11.43
CA MET A 130 -11.86 8.17 -11.10
C MET A 130 -11.02 8.49 -12.34
N ASN A 131 -10.71 9.76 -12.55
CA ASN A 131 -9.90 10.22 -13.69
C ASN A 131 -8.48 10.56 -13.29
N LYS A 132 -8.25 10.78 -12.01
CA LYS A 132 -6.94 11.08 -11.45
C LYS A 132 -6.73 10.27 -10.17
N VAL A 133 -5.51 9.80 -9.99
CA VAL A 133 -5.09 9.11 -8.77
C VAL A 133 -3.81 9.76 -8.29
N SER A 134 -3.76 10.08 -7.00
CA SER A 134 -2.59 10.63 -6.34
C SER A 134 -2.07 9.67 -5.26
N LEU A 135 -0.82 9.84 -4.89
CA LEU A 135 -0.21 9.23 -3.72
C LEU A 135 0.82 10.19 -3.12
N GLU A 136 1.14 9.99 -1.86
CA GLU A 136 2.26 10.65 -1.21
C GLU A 136 3.39 9.63 -1.03
N VAL A 137 4.63 10.08 -1.21
CA VAL A 137 5.83 9.26 -1.04
C VAL A 137 6.93 10.11 -0.42
N THR A 138 7.67 9.52 0.50
CA THR A 138 8.87 10.15 1.05
C THR A 138 9.92 10.31 -0.05
N ALA A 139 10.43 11.53 -0.26
CA ALA A 139 11.36 11.84 -1.35
C ALA A 139 12.63 10.98 -1.33
N ASP A 140 13.10 10.61 -0.14
CA ASP A 140 14.29 9.77 0.06
C ASP A 140 14.02 8.28 -0.19
N ASN A 141 12.76 7.88 -0.37
CA ASN A 141 12.39 6.51 -0.78
C ASN A 141 12.53 6.38 -2.30
N HIS A 142 13.78 6.40 -2.78
CA HIS A 142 14.10 6.38 -4.21
C HIS A 142 13.54 5.15 -4.93
N ALA A 143 13.47 4.00 -4.28
CA ALA A 143 12.91 2.78 -4.85
C ALA A 143 11.42 2.94 -5.15
N ALA A 144 10.65 3.49 -4.22
CA ALA A 144 9.23 3.76 -4.39
C ALA A 144 8.99 4.87 -5.45
N VAL A 145 9.76 5.97 -5.38
CA VAL A 145 9.68 7.05 -6.39
C VAL A 145 9.94 6.51 -7.79
N GLY A 146 11.00 5.70 -7.97
CA GLY A 146 11.31 5.06 -9.24
C GLY A 146 10.18 4.15 -9.73
N LEU A 147 9.61 3.34 -8.84
CA LEU A 147 8.47 2.49 -9.15
C LEU A 147 7.27 3.32 -9.67
N TYR A 148 6.89 4.37 -8.96
CA TYR A 148 5.75 5.22 -9.34
C TYR A 148 5.96 5.90 -10.70
N HIS A 149 7.16 6.38 -10.98
CA HIS A 149 7.51 6.92 -12.32
C HIS A 149 7.34 5.87 -13.42
N THR A 150 7.73 4.62 -13.19
CA THR A 150 7.60 3.56 -14.22
C THR A 150 6.14 3.20 -14.52
N VAL A 151 5.22 3.47 -13.59
CA VAL A 151 3.77 3.28 -13.77
C VAL A 151 3.10 4.50 -14.39
N GLY A 152 3.80 5.65 -14.46
CA GLY A 152 3.31 6.86 -15.10
C GLY A 152 2.90 7.97 -14.13
N PHE A 153 3.19 7.86 -12.84
CA PHE A 153 3.00 8.97 -11.91
C PHE A 153 4.03 10.07 -12.16
N VAL A 154 3.61 11.31 -11.99
CA VAL A 154 4.46 12.50 -12.08
C VAL A 154 4.41 13.28 -10.77
N ILE A 155 5.53 13.88 -10.39
CA ILE A 155 5.60 14.74 -9.22
C ILE A 155 4.84 16.02 -9.52
N VAL A 156 3.83 16.34 -8.70
CA VAL A 156 3.02 17.57 -8.84
C VAL A 156 3.36 18.60 -7.78
N ARG A 157 3.86 18.17 -6.62
CA ARG A 157 4.32 19.06 -5.53
C ARG A 157 5.22 18.31 -4.56
N SER A 158 6.04 19.06 -3.84
CA SER A 158 6.80 18.57 -2.67
C SER A 158 6.36 19.32 -1.43
N MET A 159 6.31 18.63 -0.30
CA MET A 159 5.97 19.18 1.00
C MET A 159 7.06 18.78 2.00
N TYR A 160 7.35 19.67 2.95
CA TYR A 160 8.27 19.38 4.03
C TYR A 160 7.47 19.15 5.32
N ARG A 161 7.82 18.08 6.04
CA ARG A 161 7.26 17.80 7.37
C ARG A 161 8.41 17.83 8.38
N ALA A 162 8.20 18.52 9.50
CA ALA A 162 9.12 18.43 10.62
C ALA A 162 9.02 17.03 11.22
N VAL A 163 10.16 16.34 11.35
CA VAL A 163 10.26 15.10 12.11
C VAL A 163 10.77 15.50 13.49
N GLU A 164 10.01 15.20 14.54
CA GLU A 164 10.53 15.32 15.90
C GLU A 164 11.64 14.27 16.07
N GLU A 165 12.88 14.72 16.16
CA GLU A 165 13.96 13.89 16.67
C GLU A 165 13.59 13.55 18.10
N SER A 166 13.14 12.33 18.34
CA SER A 166 13.08 11.78 19.70
C SER A 166 14.48 11.90 20.27
N LYS A 167 14.62 12.71 21.31
CA LYS A 167 15.87 12.93 22.02
C LYS A 167 16.48 11.57 22.31
N LEU A 168 17.51 11.21 21.55
CA LEU A 168 18.50 10.24 21.97
C LEU A 168 19.19 10.88 23.17
N GLN A 169 18.63 10.68 24.36
CA GLN A 169 19.37 10.92 25.59
C GLN A 169 20.45 9.86 25.63
N ALA A 170 21.67 10.34 25.38
CA ALA A 170 22.87 9.66 25.78
C ALA A 170 22.78 9.28 27.29
N TYR A 171 23.00 8.02 27.55
CA TYR A 171 23.57 7.54 28.80
C TYR A 171 24.89 6.86 28.48
#